data_9bdaea02e4cfc1c6a02075b689f7a356
#
_entry.id   9bdaea02e4cfc1c6a02075b689f7a356
#
_cell.length_a   1.000
_cell.length_b   1.000
_cell.length_c   1.000
_cell.angle_alpha   90.00
_cell.angle_beta   90.00
_cell.angle_gamma   90.00
#
_symmetry.space_group_name_H-M   'P 1'
#
loop_
_entity.id
_entity.type
_entity.pdbx_description
1 polymer ?
#
loop_
_entity_poly.entity_id
_entity_poly.type
_entity_poly.pdbx_seq_one_letter_code
_entity_poly.pdbx_strand_id
1 'polypeptide(L)'
;MLLVGALTPAYLPANSPWWPRLSRVGMSGVTWQVIGSALAITGVIVLVDAWLRLRPGRRANTVDARAKHWAVLAVWILPLLAAPPIFSHDAYSYAAQGWLMENDINPYEGYPGLLPGIFADQVAQEWRFTRTPYGPLSLQLQHDIVRLAGFHPYWSAVMMRIPALVGVVLIGVFLPRLARRTGHDASFAAWFGVLNPLLVVDFVGGAHNDSFMMGLMVFGLWLATTASWAWVPAAVVIGASAAVKQPAVMAAVALPFIVHPMPSWRPRHVAAALGRVVGSLAGAAGSFALITWRTGLGFGWYHAADVPGRVMTVSPSTLIGLAIRSVLTWFGRYGAATSVVGVTHTIGVGIGAAILVWLAVRKLPRRPLAFLAWGFFAVALTGPALHSWYVLWGALLLPLVAGASRYLHGAVWVTVGLLAYDAINLSWRNGVIALGVAAAVFLAAYLTWYTRRNGSWHPGRHNHGHHQQHEGETS
;
A
#
# COMPACT_ATOMS: atom_id res chain seq x y z
N MET A 1 19.96 -0.70 -7.97
CA MET A 1 19.60 0.73 -8.04
C MET A 1 18.89 1.17 -6.77
N LEU A 2 17.71 0.62 -6.41
CA LEU A 2 16.98 1.01 -5.20
C LEU A 2 17.80 0.85 -3.91
N LEU A 3 18.50 -0.28 -3.73
CA LEU A 3 19.37 -0.50 -2.57
C LEU A 3 20.49 0.57 -2.49
N VAL A 4 21.18 0.83 -3.59
CA VAL A 4 22.26 1.83 -3.61
C VAL A 4 21.71 3.23 -3.39
N GLY A 5 20.59 3.57 -4.02
CA GLY A 5 19.90 4.84 -3.80
C GLY A 5 19.50 5.04 -2.33
N ALA A 6 18.96 3.99 -1.69
CA ALA A 6 18.55 4.01 -0.30
C ALA A 6 19.73 4.26 0.69
N LEU A 7 20.93 3.82 0.33
CA LEU A 7 22.17 4.03 1.13
C LEU A 7 22.86 5.38 0.85
N THR A 8 22.16 6.35 0.29
CA THR A 8 22.70 7.69 0.02
C THR A 8 22.07 8.75 0.94
N PRO A 9 22.67 9.96 1.00
CA PRO A 9 22.08 11.08 1.72
C PRO A 9 20.65 11.45 1.30
N ALA A 10 20.16 10.97 0.17
CA ALA A 10 18.82 11.25 -0.29
C ALA A 10 17.73 10.59 0.59
N TYR A 11 18.03 9.39 1.13
CA TYR A 11 17.02 8.57 1.81
C TYR A 11 17.39 8.12 3.22
N LEU A 12 18.66 8.23 3.62
CA LEU A 12 19.09 7.87 4.97
C LEU A 12 18.64 8.93 5.98
N PRO A 13 18.07 8.53 7.13
CA PRO A 13 17.78 9.45 8.22
C PRO A 13 19.05 10.13 8.74
N ALA A 14 18.89 11.34 9.32
CA ALA A 14 20.00 12.17 9.78
C ALA A 14 20.96 11.43 10.73
N ASN A 15 20.42 10.58 11.62
CA ASN A 15 21.16 9.85 12.64
C ASN A 15 21.39 8.39 12.28
N SER A 16 21.45 8.06 10.98
CA SER A 16 21.74 6.70 10.54
C SER A 16 23.16 6.28 10.92
N PRO A 17 23.37 5.04 11.45
CA PRO A 17 24.67 4.50 11.76
C PRO A 17 25.56 4.27 10.53
N TRP A 18 24.99 4.41 9.33
CA TRP A 18 25.75 4.34 8.09
C TRP A 18 26.54 5.61 7.76
N TRP A 19 26.18 6.78 8.31
CA TRP A 19 26.82 8.06 7.99
C TRP A 19 28.33 8.07 8.15
N PRO A 20 28.92 7.58 9.26
CA PRO A 20 30.37 7.58 9.41
C PRO A 20 31.09 6.72 8.37
N ARG A 21 30.46 5.63 7.93
CA ARG A 21 31.01 4.72 6.90
C ARG A 21 30.94 5.36 5.51
N LEU A 22 29.79 5.94 5.16
CA LEU A 22 29.57 6.59 3.86
C LEU A 22 30.45 7.82 3.68
N SER A 23 30.64 8.62 4.74
CA SER A 23 31.54 9.77 4.71
C SER A 23 33.00 9.38 4.47
N ARG A 24 33.44 8.24 5.05
CA ARG A 24 34.81 7.73 4.82
C ARG A 24 35.08 7.34 3.37
N VAL A 25 34.07 6.88 2.64
CA VAL A 25 34.16 6.52 1.22
C VAL A 25 33.72 7.66 0.29
N GLY A 26 33.59 8.88 0.81
CA GLY A 26 33.25 10.07 0.04
C GLY A 26 31.78 10.14 -0.42
N MET A 27 30.90 9.26 0.08
CA MET A 27 29.49 9.24 -0.28
C MET A 27 28.66 10.21 0.59
N SER A 28 29.02 11.49 0.56
CA SER A 28 28.36 12.55 1.31
C SER A 28 28.07 13.77 0.42
N GLY A 29 27.19 14.66 0.92
CA GLY A 29 26.88 15.92 0.24
C GLY A 29 25.84 15.84 -0.89
N VAL A 30 25.65 16.98 -1.58
CA VAL A 30 24.60 17.20 -2.57
C VAL A 30 24.75 16.28 -3.79
N THR A 31 25.97 16.02 -4.23
CA THR A 31 26.23 15.14 -5.37
C THR A 31 25.64 13.74 -5.15
N TRP A 32 25.85 13.17 -3.97
CA TRP A 32 25.30 11.86 -3.63
C TRP A 32 23.81 11.88 -3.35
N GLN A 33 23.23 13.02 -2.96
CA GLN A 33 21.77 13.20 -2.92
C GLN A 33 21.18 13.10 -4.34
N VAL A 34 21.79 13.79 -5.31
CA VAL A 34 21.37 13.75 -6.72
C VAL A 34 21.51 12.34 -7.29
N ILE A 35 22.68 11.70 -7.10
CA ILE A 35 22.93 10.33 -7.56
C ILE A 35 21.94 9.35 -6.93
N GLY A 36 21.72 9.44 -5.63
CA GLY A 36 20.79 8.57 -4.91
C GLY A 36 19.35 8.72 -5.40
N SER A 37 18.88 9.95 -5.59
CA SER A 37 17.57 10.24 -6.14
C SER A 37 17.43 9.70 -7.57
N ALA A 38 18.44 9.91 -8.42
CA ALA A 38 18.45 9.41 -9.79
C ALA A 38 18.40 7.87 -9.83
N LEU A 39 19.19 7.20 -9.00
CA LEU A 39 19.21 5.74 -8.91
C LEU A 39 17.87 5.17 -8.42
N ALA A 40 17.27 5.79 -7.41
CA ALA A 40 15.99 5.34 -6.88
C ALA A 40 14.86 5.52 -7.91
N ILE A 41 14.76 6.69 -8.54
CA ILE A 41 13.75 6.97 -9.56
C ILE A 41 13.93 6.06 -10.77
N THR A 42 15.16 5.89 -11.26
CA THR A 42 15.45 4.98 -12.37
C THR A 42 15.12 3.53 -11.98
N GLY A 43 15.43 3.12 -10.73
CA GLY A 43 15.09 1.81 -10.20
C GLY A 43 13.58 1.55 -10.20
N VAL A 44 12.78 2.54 -9.82
CA VAL A 44 11.31 2.48 -9.89
C VAL A 44 10.83 2.32 -11.33
N ILE A 45 11.38 3.10 -12.28
CA ILE A 45 11.00 3.03 -13.69
C ILE A 45 11.32 1.64 -14.27
N VAL A 46 12.50 1.10 -13.99
CA VAL A 46 12.90 -0.25 -14.42
C VAL A 46 11.99 -1.32 -13.83
N LEU A 47 11.64 -1.18 -12.54
CA LEU A 47 10.74 -2.11 -11.87
C LEU A 47 9.33 -2.09 -12.49
N VAL A 48 8.81 -0.90 -12.79
CA VAL A 48 7.51 -0.73 -13.48
C VAL A 48 7.55 -1.34 -14.89
N ASP A 49 8.59 -1.08 -15.68
CA ASP A 49 8.75 -1.65 -17.02
C ASP A 49 8.81 -3.19 -16.95
N ALA A 50 9.59 -3.74 -16.03
CA ALA A 50 9.67 -5.18 -15.82
C ALA A 50 8.30 -5.79 -15.43
N TRP A 51 7.55 -5.11 -14.54
CA TRP A 51 6.20 -5.53 -14.17
C TRP A 51 5.25 -5.57 -15.36
N LEU A 52 5.27 -4.53 -16.20
CA LEU A 52 4.40 -4.46 -17.39
C LEU A 52 4.72 -5.57 -18.39
N ARG A 53 6.00 -5.90 -18.58
CA ARG A 53 6.45 -7.01 -19.47
C ARG A 53 6.03 -8.38 -18.97
N LEU A 54 5.87 -8.56 -17.66
CA LEU A 54 5.46 -9.81 -17.03
C LEU A 54 3.94 -10.01 -17.01
N ARG A 55 3.17 -9.11 -17.62
CA ARG A 55 1.72 -9.25 -17.68
C ARG A 55 1.34 -10.57 -18.35
N PRO A 56 0.52 -11.42 -17.69
CA PRO A 56 0.10 -12.70 -18.26
C PRO A 56 -0.76 -12.49 -19.51
N GLY A 57 -0.45 -13.23 -20.59
CA GLY A 57 -1.31 -13.31 -21.76
C GLY A 57 -2.59 -14.08 -21.45
N ARG A 58 -3.62 -13.91 -22.30
CA ARG A 58 -4.95 -14.56 -22.12
C ARG A 58 -4.92 -16.10 -22.03
N ARG A 59 -3.79 -16.76 -22.36
CA ARG A 59 -3.63 -18.22 -22.39
C ARG A 59 -2.69 -18.79 -21.33
N ALA A 60 -2.16 -17.97 -20.42
CA ALA A 60 -1.16 -18.44 -19.44
C ALA A 60 -1.82 -19.02 -18.19
N ASN A 61 -2.33 -20.23 -18.29
CA ASN A 61 -2.92 -20.98 -17.17
C ASN A 61 -2.06 -22.20 -16.81
N THR A 62 -0.79 -22.03 -16.41
CA THR A 62 0.06 -23.17 -16.06
C THR A 62 0.68 -23.03 -14.67
N VAL A 63 1.00 -24.17 -14.06
CA VAL A 63 1.73 -24.29 -12.77
C VAL A 63 3.05 -23.54 -12.83
N ASP A 64 3.71 -23.52 -13.98
CA ASP A 64 4.98 -22.82 -14.23
C ASP A 64 4.87 -21.29 -14.05
N ALA A 65 3.72 -20.69 -14.33
CA ALA A 65 3.52 -19.25 -14.12
C ALA A 65 3.60 -18.88 -12.63
N ARG A 66 3.22 -19.77 -11.71
CA ARG A 66 3.25 -19.53 -10.25
C ARG A 66 4.66 -19.55 -9.71
N ALA A 67 5.46 -20.55 -10.07
CA ALA A 67 6.86 -20.64 -9.66
C ALA A 67 7.65 -19.43 -10.16
N LYS A 68 7.37 -18.97 -11.39
CA LYS A 68 7.98 -17.76 -11.96
C LYS A 68 7.62 -16.49 -11.17
N HIS A 69 6.37 -16.31 -10.72
CA HIS A 69 6.00 -15.15 -9.91
C HIS A 69 6.75 -15.09 -8.58
N TRP A 70 6.87 -16.22 -7.88
CA TRP A 70 7.64 -16.27 -6.63
C TRP A 70 9.12 -16.00 -6.83
N ALA A 71 9.72 -16.56 -7.90
CA ALA A 71 11.13 -16.32 -8.23
C ALA A 71 11.36 -14.83 -8.56
N VAL A 72 10.49 -14.23 -9.36
CA VAL A 72 10.56 -12.80 -9.69
C VAL A 72 10.42 -11.95 -8.44
N LEU A 73 9.41 -12.22 -7.61
CA LEU A 73 9.21 -11.51 -6.35
C LEU A 73 10.45 -11.59 -5.47
N ALA A 74 11.02 -12.80 -5.29
CA ALA A 74 12.23 -13.02 -4.49
C ALA A 74 13.40 -12.18 -5.00
N VAL A 75 13.63 -12.17 -6.32
CA VAL A 75 14.70 -11.36 -6.95
C VAL A 75 14.48 -9.87 -6.70
N TRP A 76 13.24 -9.40 -6.77
CA TRP A 76 12.95 -7.98 -6.57
C TRP A 76 13.06 -7.53 -5.13
N ILE A 77 12.64 -8.37 -4.17
CA ILE A 77 12.68 -8.00 -2.75
C ILE A 77 14.04 -8.22 -2.11
N LEU A 78 14.83 -9.18 -2.58
CA LEU A 78 16.11 -9.54 -1.95
C LEU A 78 17.05 -8.34 -1.73
N PRO A 79 17.28 -7.42 -2.69
CA PRO A 79 18.07 -6.22 -2.44
C PRO A 79 17.48 -5.29 -1.38
N LEU A 80 16.14 -5.24 -1.29
CA LEU A 80 15.45 -4.39 -0.33
C LEU A 80 15.56 -4.89 1.11
N LEU A 81 15.81 -6.19 1.32
CA LEU A 81 15.96 -6.75 2.66
C LEU A 81 17.17 -6.17 3.41
N ALA A 82 18.24 -5.83 2.69
CA ALA A 82 19.43 -5.23 3.24
C ALA A 82 19.41 -3.68 3.23
N ALA A 83 18.44 -3.08 2.52
CA ALA A 83 18.32 -1.62 2.43
C ALA A 83 17.76 -1.03 3.72
N PRO A 84 18.09 0.22 4.08
CA PRO A 84 17.27 0.97 5.02
C PRO A 84 15.84 1.07 4.50
N PRO A 85 14.82 1.34 5.37
CA PRO A 85 13.48 1.64 4.90
C PRO A 85 13.49 2.75 3.85
N ILE A 86 12.87 2.49 2.69
CA ILE A 86 12.90 3.38 1.53
C ILE A 86 11.54 4.04 1.33
N PHE A 87 11.53 5.29 0.91
CA PHE A 87 10.37 6.12 0.61
C PHE A 87 9.39 6.36 1.76
N SER A 88 9.67 5.84 2.95
CA SER A 88 8.90 6.09 4.16
C SER A 88 9.77 6.02 5.41
N HIS A 89 9.41 6.81 6.40
CA HIS A 89 10.03 6.77 7.72
C HIS A 89 9.17 6.10 8.78
N ASP A 90 8.07 5.52 8.39
CA ASP A 90 7.13 4.86 9.29
C ASP A 90 7.81 3.72 10.07
N ALA A 91 8.70 2.96 9.44
CA ALA A 91 9.43 1.90 10.12
C ALA A 91 10.30 2.40 11.31
N TYR A 92 10.80 3.63 11.22
CA TYR A 92 11.52 4.25 12.34
C TYR A 92 10.55 4.68 13.46
N SER A 93 9.35 5.14 13.09
CA SER A 93 8.27 5.41 14.06
C SER A 93 7.82 4.14 14.75
N TYR A 94 7.67 3.04 14.01
CA TYR A 94 7.35 1.72 14.61
C TYR A 94 8.42 1.27 15.59
N ALA A 95 9.71 1.40 15.23
CA ALA A 95 10.81 1.07 16.13
C ALA A 95 10.79 1.93 17.40
N ALA A 96 10.52 3.23 17.27
CA ALA A 96 10.40 4.12 18.42
C ALA A 96 9.18 3.81 19.30
N GLN A 97 8.04 3.37 18.72
CA GLN A 97 6.86 2.93 19.46
C GLN A 97 7.15 1.62 20.22
N GLY A 98 7.84 0.67 19.60
CA GLY A 98 8.32 -0.55 20.28
C GLY A 98 9.31 -0.23 21.41
N TRP A 99 10.16 0.79 21.25
CA TRP A 99 11.07 1.27 22.29
C TRP A 99 10.33 1.95 23.44
N LEU A 100 9.22 2.66 23.22
CA LEU A 100 8.37 3.16 24.30
C LEU A 100 7.87 2.00 25.18
N MET A 101 7.38 0.92 24.56
CA MET A 101 6.89 -0.24 25.30
C MET A 101 7.96 -0.95 26.11
N GLU A 102 9.21 -1.03 25.61
CA GLU A 102 10.34 -1.57 26.36
C GLU A 102 10.68 -0.74 27.59
N ASN A 103 10.32 0.54 27.61
CA ASN A 103 10.51 1.45 28.73
C ASN A 103 9.19 1.71 29.49
N ASP A 104 8.25 0.76 29.47
CA ASP A 104 6.98 0.78 30.19
C ASP A 104 6.08 2.00 29.87
N ILE A 105 6.29 2.63 28.71
CA ILE A 105 5.44 3.71 28.23
C ILE A 105 4.43 3.17 27.21
N ASN A 106 3.14 3.26 27.54
CA ASN A 106 2.07 2.90 26.63
C ASN A 106 2.04 3.87 25.44
N PRO A 107 2.24 3.42 24.17
CA PRO A 107 2.24 4.29 22.98
C PRO A 107 0.90 4.97 22.69
N TYR A 108 -0.18 4.55 23.33
CA TYR A 108 -1.47 5.23 23.25
C TYR A 108 -1.55 6.47 24.15
N GLU A 109 -0.69 6.55 25.15
CA GLU A 109 -0.62 7.66 26.13
C GLU A 109 0.61 8.52 25.87
N GLY A 110 1.72 7.86 25.47
CA GLY A 110 2.99 8.49 25.14
C GLY A 110 3.22 8.69 23.64
N TYR A 111 4.35 9.28 23.32
CA TYR A 111 4.83 9.52 21.95
C TYR A 111 6.37 9.40 21.89
N PRO A 112 6.98 9.13 20.73
CA PRO A 112 8.43 8.90 20.63
C PRO A 112 9.31 9.95 21.29
N GLY A 113 8.93 11.23 21.21
CA GLY A 113 9.70 12.36 21.78
C GLY A 113 9.76 12.39 23.32
N LEU A 114 8.99 11.55 24.03
CA LEU A 114 9.10 11.40 25.50
C LEU A 114 10.39 10.68 25.91
N LEU A 115 10.96 9.86 25.00
CA LEU A 115 12.27 9.23 25.19
C LEU A 115 13.27 9.82 24.20
N PRO A 116 13.85 11.01 24.48
CA PRO A 116 14.85 11.61 23.61
C PRO A 116 16.02 10.67 23.40
N GLY A 117 16.57 10.66 22.17
CA GLY A 117 17.72 9.82 21.83
C GLY A 117 17.55 9.13 20.49
N ILE A 118 18.41 8.16 20.22
CA ILE A 118 18.62 7.56 18.90
C ILE A 118 17.39 6.92 18.25
N PHE A 119 16.39 6.48 19.01
CA PHE A 119 15.11 6.02 18.46
C PHE A 119 14.23 7.20 18.04
N ALA A 120 14.00 8.16 18.94
CA ALA A 120 13.17 9.32 18.69
C ALA A 120 13.73 10.23 17.59
N ASP A 121 15.07 10.33 17.49
CA ASP A 121 15.75 11.20 16.54
C ASP A 121 15.63 10.75 15.08
N GLN A 122 15.32 9.47 14.84
CA GLN A 122 15.06 8.93 13.51
C GLN A 122 13.59 9.03 13.07
N VAL A 123 12.69 9.36 14.01
CA VAL A 123 11.27 9.55 13.72
C VAL A 123 11.06 10.88 12.99
N ALA A 124 10.26 10.85 11.94
CA ALA A 124 9.83 12.06 11.24
C ALA A 124 9.17 13.04 12.21
N GLN A 125 9.45 14.34 12.04
CA GLN A 125 9.07 15.36 13.02
C GLN A 125 7.57 15.40 13.30
N GLU A 126 6.77 15.16 12.30
CA GLU A 126 5.31 15.09 12.38
C GLU A 126 4.80 13.94 13.27
N TRP A 127 5.55 12.84 13.39
CA TRP A 127 5.19 11.69 14.21
C TRP A 127 5.89 11.66 15.57
N ARG A 128 6.94 12.43 15.75
CA ARG A 128 7.75 12.43 16.98
C ARG A 128 6.94 12.80 18.23
N PHE A 129 5.94 13.66 18.08
CA PHE A 129 5.11 14.18 19.16
C PHE A 129 3.65 13.76 19.05
N THR A 130 3.37 12.66 18.37
CA THR A 130 2.02 12.14 18.20
C THR A 130 1.89 10.74 18.79
N ARG A 131 0.73 10.47 19.39
CA ARG A 131 0.33 9.13 19.83
C ARG A 131 0.07 8.25 18.63
N THR A 132 0.18 6.93 18.83
CA THR A 132 0.00 5.96 17.74
C THR A 132 -1.47 5.66 17.47
N PRO A 133 -1.89 5.61 16.20
CA PRO A 133 -3.22 5.16 15.80
C PRO A 133 -3.29 3.64 15.52
N TYR A 134 -2.18 2.92 15.63
CA TYR A 134 -2.13 1.49 15.25
C TYR A 134 -2.79 0.59 16.28
N GLY A 135 -3.23 -0.59 15.84
CA GLY A 135 -3.84 -1.58 16.70
C GLY A 135 -2.83 -2.30 17.62
N PRO A 136 -3.32 -2.97 18.67
CA PRO A 136 -2.48 -3.58 19.68
C PRO A 136 -1.58 -4.70 19.17
N LEU A 137 -1.99 -5.45 18.14
CA LEU A 137 -1.14 -6.48 17.53
C LEU A 137 0.06 -5.85 16.79
N SER A 138 -0.15 -4.71 16.12
CA SER A 138 0.94 -3.99 15.48
C SER A 138 1.97 -3.52 16.50
N LEU A 139 1.53 -2.96 17.62
CA LEU A 139 2.42 -2.47 18.67
C LEU A 139 3.19 -3.61 19.34
N GLN A 140 2.52 -4.73 19.63
CA GLN A 140 3.22 -5.90 20.17
C GLN A 140 4.31 -6.41 19.24
N LEU A 141 4.03 -6.53 17.94
CA LEU A 141 5.05 -6.92 16.96
C LEU A 141 6.20 -5.92 16.88
N GLN A 142 5.91 -4.62 16.99
CA GLN A 142 6.94 -3.58 17.02
C GLN A 142 7.85 -3.74 18.24
N HIS A 143 7.27 -4.01 19.42
CA HIS A 143 8.03 -4.28 20.64
C HIS A 143 8.91 -5.54 20.51
N ASP A 144 8.32 -6.65 20.03
CA ASP A 144 9.03 -7.90 19.86
C ASP A 144 10.21 -7.77 18.87
N ILE A 145 10.02 -6.99 17.79
CA ILE A 145 11.08 -6.69 16.81
C ILE A 145 12.19 -5.85 17.42
N VAL A 146 11.88 -4.84 18.25
CA VAL A 146 12.90 -4.02 18.93
C VAL A 146 13.77 -4.88 19.83
N ARG A 147 13.18 -5.81 20.58
CA ARG A 147 13.89 -6.80 21.40
C ARG A 147 14.74 -7.75 20.56
N LEU A 148 14.17 -8.29 19.49
CA LEU A 148 14.87 -9.18 18.56
C LEU A 148 16.06 -8.51 17.89
N ALA A 149 15.97 -7.20 17.61
CA ALA A 149 17.05 -6.38 17.07
C ALA A 149 18.12 -5.97 18.10
N GLY A 150 18.01 -6.46 19.34
CA GLY A 150 18.96 -6.12 20.43
C GLY A 150 18.94 -4.64 20.76
N PHE A 151 17.78 -3.99 20.68
CA PHE A 151 17.60 -2.55 20.96
C PHE A 151 18.42 -1.63 20.06
N HIS A 152 18.77 -2.10 18.87
CA HIS A 152 19.52 -1.28 17.91
C HIS A 152 18.55 -0.51 17.01
N PRO A 153 18.49 0.84 17.02
CA PRO A 153 17.44 1.63 16.35
C PRO A 153 17.33 1.35 14.85
N TYR A 154 18.48 1.30 14.16
CA TYR A 154 18.52 1.04 12.73
C TYR A 154 18.02 -0.38 12.38
N TRP A 155 18.55 -1.40 13.09
CA TRP A 155 18.13 -2.78 12.83
C TRP A 155 16.70 -3.04 13.25
N SER A 156 16.21 -2.38 14.30
CA SER A 156 14.78 -2.39 14.65
C SER A 156 13.92 -1.91 13.49
N ALA A 157 14.25 -0.77 12.86
CA ALA A 157 13.52 -0.26 11.71
C ALA A 157 13.62 -1.19 10.49
N VAL A 158 14.81 -1.74 10.19
CA VAL A 158 15.00 -2.70 9.08
C VAL A 158 14.21 -3.98 9.30
N MET A 159 14.19 -4.52 10.53
CA MET A 159 13.52 -5.77 10.88
C MET A 159 11.98 -5.63 10.98
N MET A 160 11.43 -4.40 10.94
CA MET A 160 9.98 -4.20 10.73
C MET A 160 9.49 -4.81 9.41
N ARG A 161 10.40 -5.19 8.50
CA ARG A 161 10.08 -6.01 7.32
C ARG A 161 9.61 -7.42 7.63
N ILE A 162 9.93 -7.98 8.80
CA ILE A 162 9.52 -9.35 9.14
C ILE A 162 7.99 -9.50 9.08
N PRO A 163 7.19 -8.74 9.84
CA PRO A 163 5.74 -8.82 9.70
C PRO A 163 5.26 -8.39 8.31
N ALA A 164 5.92 -7.43 7.65
CA ALA A 164 5.55 -7.02 6.30
C ALA A 164 5.76 -8.16 5.28
N LEU A 165 6.84 -8.92 5.38
CA LEU A 165 7.10 -10.10 4.54
C LEU A 165 6.11 -11.23 4.80
N VAL A 166 5.74 -11.47 6.05
CA VAL A 166 4.66 -12.42 6.37
C VAL A 166 3.37 -12.00 5.65
N GLY A 167 3.03 -10.71 5.68
CA GLY A 167 1.89 -10.16 4.94
C GLY A 167 1.99 -10.41 3.43
N VAL A 168 3.14 -10.13 2.82
CA VAL A 168 3.38 -10.39 1.38
C VAL A 168 3.26 -11.87 1.05
N VAL A 169 3.79 -12.77 1.90
CA VAL A 169 3.64 -14.23 1.72
C VAL A 169 2.17 -14.64 1.78
N LEU A 170 1.41 -14.14 2.76
CA LEU A 170 -0.02 -14.41 2.85
C LEU A 170 -0.78 -13.91 1.61
N ILE A 171 -0.50 -12.69 1.15
CA ILE A 171 -1.07 -12.16 -0.10
C ILE A 171 -0.71 -13.06 -1.28
N GLY A 172 0.58 -13.39 -1.45
CA GLY A 172 1.08 -14.19 -2.55
C GLY A 172 0.49 -15.60 -2.61
N VAL A 173 0.25 -16.19 -1.42
CA VAL A 173 -0.35 -17.53 -1.29
C VAL A 173 -1.86 -17.49 -1.51
N PHE A 174 -2.56 -16.56 -0.87
CA PHE A 174 -4.02 -16.62 -0.75
C PHE A 174 -4.77 -15.78 -1.78
N LEU A 175 -4.21 -14.70 -2.30
CA LEU A 175 -4.88 -13.88 -3.32
C LEU A 175 -5.15 -14.67 -4.62
N PRO A 176 -4.17 -15.40 -5.20
CA PRO A 176 -4.44 -16.24 -6.38
C PRO A 176 -5.39 -17.40 -6.09
N ARG A 177 -5.37 -17.94 -4.85
CA ARG A 177 -6.30 -18.99 -4.43
C ARG A 177 -7.72 -18.47 -4.29
N LEU A 178 -7.88 -17.30 -3.71
CA LEU A 178 -9.15 -16.59 -3.61
C LEU A 178 -9.71 -16.28 -5.01
N ALA A 179 -8.87 -15.80 -5.93
CA ALA A 179 -9.26 -15.54 -7.32
C ALA A 179 -9.86 -16.80 -7.97
N ARG A 180 -9.17 -17.95 -7.87
CA ARG A 180 -9.70 -19.23 -8.40
C ARG A 180 -11.04 -19.64 -7.77
N ARG A 181 -11.16 -19.50 -6.44
CA ARG A 181 -12.39 -19.85 -5.72
C ARG A 181 -13.58 -18.99 -6.09
N THR A 182 -13.32 -17.77 -6.52
CA THR A 182 -14.35 -16.78 -6.89
C THR A 182 -14.52 -16.63 -8.40
N GLY A 183 -13.93 -17.54 -9.20
CA GLY A 183 -14.08 -17.56 -10.65
C GLY A 183 -13.28 -16.49 -11.41
N HIS A 184 -12.20 -15.98 -10.81
CA HIS A 184 -11.34 -14.97 -11.41
C HIS A 184 -9.96 -15.57 -11.80
N ASP A 185 -9.25 -14.87 -12.69
CA ASP A 185 -7.93 -15.28 -13.16
C ASP A 185 -6.87 -15.14 -12.07
N ALA A 186 -6.35 -16.29 -11.60
CA ALA A 186 -5.34 -16.37 -10.57
C ALA A 186 -3.97 -15.83 -11.03
N SER A 187 -3.64 -15.98 -12.31
CA SER A 187 -2.37 -15.47 -12.86
C SER A 187 -2.39 -13.95 -12.94
N PHE A 188 -3.54 -13.39 -13.33
CA PHE A 188 -3.76 -11.95 -13.31
C PHE A 188 -3.74 -11.40 -11.87
N ALA A 189 -4.37 -12.08 -10.91
CA ALA A 189 -4.34 -11.68 -9.50
C ALA A 189 -2.92 -11.73 -8.91
N ALA A 190 -2.12 -12.74 -9.26
CA ALA A 190 -0.73 -12.83 -8.84
C ALA A 190 0.12 -11.70 -9.44
N TRP A 191 0.00 -11.46 -10.73
CA TRP A 191 0.75 -10.40 -11.41
C TRP A 191 0.35 -9.00 -10.91
N PHE A 192 -0.94 -8.70 -10.88
CA PHE A 192 -1.45 -7.37 -10.54
C PHE A 192 -1.33 -7.06 -9.04
N GLY A 193 -1.54 -8.06 -8.18
CA GLY A 193 -1.46 -7.92 -6.73
C GLY A 193 -0.05 -8.15 -6.20
N VAL A 194 0.49 -9.37 -6.39
CA VAL A 194 1.74 -9.79 -5.73
C VAL A 194 2.98 -9.13 -6.33
N LEU A 195 3.04 -9.01 -7.66
CA LEU A 195 4.15 -8.38 -8.38
C LEU A 195 3.94 -6.86 -8.58
N ASN A 196 2.91 -6.26 -8.00
CA ASN A 196 2.70 -4.83 -8.11
C ASN A 196 3.93 -4.07 -7.56
N PRO A 197 4.56 -3.18 -8.34
CA PRO A 197 5.72 -2.42 -7.89
C PRO A 197 5.47 -1.62 -6.60
N LEU A 198 4.25 -1.11 -6.41
CA LEU A 198 3.87 -0.39 -5.21
C LEU A 198 3.90 -1.32 -3.98
N LEU A 199 3.45 -2.59 -4.11
CA LEU A 199 3.58 -3.57 -3.03
C LEU A 199 5.06 -3.84 -2.70
N VAL A 200 5.90 -4.02 -3.72
CA VAL A 200 7.34 -4.30 -3.52
C VAL A 200 8.04 -3.13 -2.83
N VAL A 201 7.77 -1.92 -3.27
CA VAL A 201 8.42 -0.71 -2.75
C VAL A 201 7.87 -0.34 -1.38
N ASP A 202 6.56 -0.23 -1.22
CA ASP A 202 5.97 0.26 0.01
C ASP A 202 5.89 -0.83 1.09
N PHE A 203 5.33 -2.02 0.75
CA PHE A 203 5.17 -3.05 1.77
C PHE A 203 6.49 -3.66 2.19
N VAL A 204 7.39 -3.95 1.24
CA VAL A 204 8.70 -4.52 1.58
C VAL A 204 9.74 -3.44 1.79
N GLY A 205 9.91 -2.53 0.83
CA GLY A 205 10.90 -1.46 0.91
C GLY A 205 10.67 -0.52 2.08
N GLY A 206 9.45 -0.02 2.26
CA GLY A 206 9.02 0.85 3.34
C GLY A 206 8.70 0.13 4.67
N ALA A 207 8.57 -1.20 4.65
CA ALA A 207 8.22 -2.03 5.80
C ALA A 207 6.87 -1.67 6.45
N HIS A 208 5.87 -1.31 5.62
CA HIS A 208 4.57 -0.88 6.14
C HIS A 208 3.77 -2.03 6.78
N ASN A 209 3.21 -1.78 7.95
CA ASN A 209 2.36 -2.72 8.69
C ASN A 209 1.05 -3.05 7.95
N ASP A 210 0.64 -2.22 6.99
CA ASP A 210 -0.45 -2.45 6.05
C ASP A 210 -0.30 -3.79 5.30
N SER A 211 0.93 -4.20 5.03
CA SER A 211 1.22 -5.50 4.42
C SER A 211 0.67 -6.66 5.25
N PHE A 212 0.94 -6.66 6.55
CA PHE A 212 0.49 -7.72 7.45
C PHE A 212 -1.03 -7.67 7.64
N MET A 213 -1.60 -6.48 7.79
CA MET A 213 -3.05 -6.28 7.80
C MET A 213 -3.70 -6.89 6.55
N MET A 214 -3.24 -6.52 5.36
CA MET A 214 -3.81 -7.00 4.10
C MET A 214 -3.56 -8.50 3.90
N GLY A 215 -2.43 -9.01 4.33
CA GLY A 215 -2.12 -10.44 4.32
C GLY A 215 -3.12 -11.26 5.12
N LEU A 216 -3.35 -10.88 6.37
CA LEU A 216 -4.36 -11.51 7.24
C LEU A 216 -5.76 -11.35 6.64
N MET A 217 -6.11 -10.19 6.12
CA MET A 217 -7.41 -9.96 5.50
C MET A 217 -7.63 -10.88 4.29
N VAL A 218 -6.67 -10.95 3.37
CA VAL A 218 -6.78 -11.82 2.18
C VAL A 218 -6.85 -13.30 2.59
N PHE A 219 -6.10 -13.70 3.61
CA PHE A 219 -6.20 -15.04 4.18
C PHE A 219 -7.60 -15.30 4.75
N GLY A 220 -8.16 -14.38 5.56
CA GLY A 220 -9.51 -14.48 6.09
C GLY A 220 -10.58 -14.58 5.00
N LEU A 221 -10.48 -13.73 3.96
CA LEU A 221 -11.38 -13.78 2.81
C LEU A 221 -11.31 -15.13 2.07
N TRP A 222 -10.11 -15.67 1.88
CA TRP A 222 -9.94 -17.00 1.30
C TRP A 222 -10.51 -18.08 2.21
N LEU A 223 -10.23 -18.05 3.51
CA LEU A 223 -10.71 -19.00 4.48
C LEU A 223 -12.25 -19.08 4.46
N ALA A 224 -12.93 -17.95 4.39
CA ALA A 224 -14.39 -17.90 4.29
C ALA A 224 -14.94 -18.69 3.09
N THR A 225 -14.16 -18.85 2.01
CA THR A 225 -14.60 -19.60 0.82
C THR A 225 -14.43 -21.12 0.95
N THR A 226 -13.87 -21.65 2.04
CA THR A 226 -13.55 -23.08 2.17
C THR A 226 -14.75 -23.93 2.56
N ALA A 227 -15.68 -23.42 3.34
CA ALA A 227 -16.91 -24.09 3.76
C ALA A 227 -18.01 -23.07 4.11
N SER A 228 -19.25 -23.50 4.16
CA SER A 228 -20.41 -22.62 4.43
C SER A 228 -20.38 -21.96 5.82
N TRP A 229 -19.72 -22.56 6.78
CA TRP A 229 -19.52 -22.04 8.15
C TRP A 229 -18.18 -21.32 8.34
N ALA A 230 -17.26 -21.40 7.38
CA ALA A 230 -15.89 -20.90 7.51
C ALA A 230 -15.77 -19.38 7.64
N TRP A 231 -16.86 -18.62 7.40
CA TRP A 231 -16.91 -17.21 7.72
C TRP A 231 -16.74 -16.92 9.22
N VAL A 232 -17.04 -17.88 10.10
CA VAL A 232 -16.86 -17.74 11.56
C VAL A 232 -15.37 -17.65 11.94
N PRO A 233 -14.52 -18.64 11.68
CA PRO A 233 -13.08 -18.52 11.94
C PRO A 233 -12.42 -17.43 11.08
N ALA A 234 -12.94 -17.15 9.88
CA ALA A 234 -12.48 -16.02 9.08
C ALA A 234 -12.71 -14.67 9.79
N ALA A 235 -13.83 -14.50 10.51
CA ALA A 235 -14.09 -13.29 11.29
C ALA A 235 -13.05 -13.09 12.39
N VAL A 236 -12.61 -14.16 13.06
CA VAL A 236 -11.52 -14.12 14.04
C VAL A 236 -10.21 -13.62 13.41
N VAL A 237 -9.87 -14.11 12.20
CA VAL A 237 -8.70 -13.66 11.45
C VAL A 237 -8.83 -12.18 11.06
N ILE A 238 -10.03 -11.74 10.65
CA ILE A 238 -10.28 -10.31 10.36
C ILE A 238 -10.12 -9.45 11.60
N GLY A 239 -10.53 -9.94 12.77
CA GLY A 239 -10.29 -9.25 14.04
C GLY A 239 -8.81 -9.07 14.35
N ALA A 240 -7.98 -10.09 14.10
CA ALA A 240 -6.52 -9.99 14.20
C ALA A 240 -5.95 -9.00 13.15
N SER A 241 -6.47 -9.00 11.92
CA SER A 241 -6.12 -8.02 10.89
C SER A 241 -6.46 -6.58 11.34
N ALA A 242 -7.64 -6.37 11.91
CA ALA A 242 -8.06 -5.08 12.47
C ALA A 242 -7.21 -4.67 13.67
N ALA A 243 -6.71 -5.63 14.46
CA ALA A 243 -5.77 -5.38 15.55
C ALA A 243 -4.35 -5.00 15.07
N VAL A 244 -4.04 -5.15 13.79
CA VAL A 244 -2.90 -4.48 13.13
C VAL A 244 -3.28 -3.07 12.73
N LYS A 245 -4.39 -2.92 11.96
CA LYS A 245 -4.88 -1.61 11.49
C LYS A 245 -6.38 -1.68 11.22
N GLN A 246 -7.13 -0.78 11.82
CA GLN A 246 -8.59 -0.84 11.96
C GLN A 246 -9.40 -0.90 10.65
N PRO A 247 -8.98 -0.32 9.50
CA PRO A 247 -9.76 -0.41 8.26
C PRO A 247 -10.12 -1.84 7.83
N ALA A 248 -9.35 -2.84 8.24
CA ALA A 248 -9.63 -4.24 7.93
C ALA A 248 -11.00 -4.73 8.46
N VAL A 249 -11.59 -4.06 9.47
CA VAL A 249 -12.91 -4.43 10.02
C VAL A 249 -14.02 -4.41 8.96
N MET A 250 -13.85 -3.62 7.89
CA MET A 250 -14.78 -3.60 6.76
C MET A 250 -14.96 -4.99 6.13
N ALA A 251 -13.92 -5.83 6.17
CA ALA A 251 -14.01 -7.20 5.67
C ALA A 251 -14.94 -8.06 6.52
N ALA A 252 -15.06 -7.83 7.83
CA ALA A 252 -16.00 -8.57 8.69
C ALA A 252 -17.46 -8.36 8.25
N VAL A 253 -17.80 -7.19 7.73
CA VAL A 253 -19.13 -6.91 7.16
C VAL A 253 -19.36 -7.72 5.87
N ALA A 254 -18.33 -7.92 5.07
CA ALA A 254 -18.44 -8.57 3.77
C ALA A 254 -18.38 -10.10 3.83
N LEU A 255 -17.68 -10.67 4.83
CA LEU A 255 -17.46 -12.13 4.97
C LEU A 255 -18.74 -12.98 4.79
N PRO A 256 -19.86 -12.71 5.51
CA PRO A 256 -21.05 -13.54 5.38
C PRO A 256 -21.63 -13.57 3.96
N PHE A 257 -21.49 -12.49 3.20
CA PHE A 257 -22.01 -12.39 1.85
C PHE A 257 -21.13 -13.11 0.81
N ILE A 258 -19.87 -13.38 1.12
CA ILE A 258 -19.00 -14.19 0.25
C ILE A 258 -19.52 -15.61 0.17
N VAL A 259 -20.01 -16.12 1.29
CA VAL A 259 -20.50 -17.51 1.42
C VAL A 259 -22.00 -17.61 1.20
N HIS A 260 -22.74 -16.64 1.70
CA HIS A 260 -24.18 -16.60 1.68
C HIS A 260 -24.69 -15.29 1.03
N PRO A 261 -24.62 -15.17 -0.29
CA PRO A 261 -25.18 -14.01 -1.00
C PRO A 261 -26.64 -13.80 -0.63
N MET A 262 -27.06 -12.57 -0.45
CA MET A 262 -28.45 -12.26 -0.11
C MET A 262 -29.32 -12.38 -1.36
N PRO A 263 -30.30 -13.31 -1.39
CA PRO A 263 -31.07 -13.58 -2.63
C PRO A 263 -32.05 -12.46 -2.97
N SER A 264 -32.63 -11.79 -1.97
CA SER A 264 -33.58 -10.69 -2.17
C SER A 264 -33.67 -9.79 -0.93
N TRP A 265 -34.32 -8.64 -1.08
CA TRP A 265 -34.57 -7.67 0.00
C TRP A 265 -35.82 -8.01 0.84
N ARG A 266 -36.32 -9.25 0.81
CA ARG A 266 -37.43 -9.67 1.70
C ARG A 266 -36.96 -9.61 3.16
N PRO A 267 -37.81 -9.20 4.11
CA PRO A 267 -37.44 -9.00 5.51
C PRO A 267 -36.68 -10.19 6.12
N ARG A 268 -37.13 -11.43 5.84
CA ARG A 268 -36.46 -12.65 6.34
C ARG A 268 -35.01 -12.81 5.85
N HIS A 269 -34.71 -12.42 4.60
CA HIS A 269 -33.36 -12.52 4.06
C HIS A 269 -32.46 -11.41 4.61
N VAL A 270 -33.01 -10.22 4.77
CA VAL A 270 -32.33 -9.09 5.42
C VAL A 270 -32.00 -9.42 6.87
N ALA A 271 -32.98 -9.94 7.64
CA ALA A 271 -32.75 -10.34 9.03
C ALA A 271 -31.68 -11.42 9.15
N ALA A 272 -31.71 -12.46 8.28
CA ALA A 272 -30.69 -13.50 8.27
C ALA A 272 -29.29 -12.94 7.90
N ALA A 273 -29.20 -12.04 6.93
CA ALA A 273 -27.95 -11.39 6.55
C ALA A 273 -27.40 -10.51 7.70
N LEU A 274 -28.24 -9.69 8.31
CA LEU A 274 -27.89 -8.87 9.48
C LEU A 274 -27.41 -9.74 10.66
N GLY A 275 -28.10 -10.83 10.98
CA GLY A 275 -27.67 -11.75 12.03
C GLY A 275 -26.27 -12.31 11.79
N ARG A 276 -25.95 -12.70 10.53
CA ARG A 276 -24.59 -13.16 10.16
C ARG A 276 -23.55 -12.04 10.23
N VAL A 277 -23.91 -10.83 9.80
CA VAL A 277 -23.02 -9.66 9.90
C VAL A 277 -22.70 -9.36 11.37
N VAL A 278 -23.73 -9.34 12.23
CA VAL A 278 -23.54 -9.16 13.68
C VAL A 278 -22.64 -10.25 14.25
N GLY A 279 -22.88 -11.53 13.90
CA GLY A 279 -22.02 -12.64 14.32
C GLY A 279 -20.58 -12.50 13.84
N SER A 280 -20.37 -12.06 12.60
CA SER A 280 -19.03 -11.81 12.02
C SER A 280 -18.33 -10.65 12.73
N LEU A 281 -19.02 -9.55 12.96
CA LEU A 281 -18.50 -8.41 13.73
C LEU A 281 -18.19 -8.79 15.18
N ALA A 282 -19.04 -9.60 15.83
CA ALA A 282 -18.80 -10.11 17.18
C ALA A 282 -17.54 -10.99 17.23
N GLY A 283 -17.35 -11.90 16.26
CA GLY A 283 -16.13 -12.72 16.15
C GLY A 283 -14.87 -11.87 15.94
N ALA A 284 -14.94 -10.87 15.07
CA ALA A 284 -13.82 -9.95 14.83
C ALA A 284 -13.53 -9.09 16.06
N ALA A 285 -14.57 -8.54 16.71
CA ALA A 285 -14.44 -7.75 17.93
C ALA A 285 -13.89 -8.58 19.09
N GLY A 286 -14.35 -9.84 19.24
CA GLY A 286 -13.85 -10.77 20.25
C GLY A 286 -12.36 -11.07 20.08
N SER A 287 -11.90 -11.32 18.83
CA SER A 287 -10.50 -11.51 18.51
C SER A 287 -9.68 -10.24 18.81
N PHE A 288 -10.15 -9.09 18.35
CA PHE A 288 -9.49 -7.81 18.64
C PHE A 288 -9.39 -7.55 20.15
N ALA A 289 -10.48 -7.75 20.90
CA ALA A 289 -10.52 -7.56 22.35
C ALA A 289 -9.59 -8.54 23.08
N LEU A 290 -9.53 -9.79 22.64
CA LEU A 290 -8.61 -10.79 23.21
C LEU A 290 -7.15 -10.37 23.01
N ILE A 291 -6.79 -9.88 21.81
CA ILE A 291 -5.44 -9.39 21.54
C ILE A 291 -5.15 -8.14 22.41
N THR A 292 -6.09 -7.21 22.51
CA THR A 292 -5.99 -6.03 23.36
C THR A 292 -5.73 -6.40 24.82
N TRP A 293 -6.49 -7.37 25.33
CA TRP A 293 -6.34 -7.86 26.70
C TRP A 293 -4.98 -8.52 26.92
N ARG A 294 -4.53 -9.36 25.97
CA ARG A 294 -3.23 -10.07 26.05
C ARG A 294 -2.04 -9.13 26.01
N THR A 295 -2.14 -8.02 25.29
CA THR A 295 -1.07 -7.01 25.20
C THR A 295 -1.08 -6.02 26.37
N GLY A 296 -2.16 -5.92 27.11
CA GLY A 296 -2.32 -4.95 28.19
C GLY A 296 -2.42 -3.48 27.76
N LEU A 297 -2.41 -3.20 26.44
CA LEU A 297 -2.33 -1.82 25.91
C LEU A 297 -3.65 -1.03 26.01
N GLY A 298 -4.79 -1.73 26.13
CA GLY A 298 -6.10 -1.08 26.13
C GLY A 298 -6.53 -0.62 24.73
N PHE A 299 -7.57 0.22 24.68
CA PHE A 299 -8.20 0.69 23.44
C PHE A 299 -7.78 2.11 23.05
N GLY A 300 -6.68 2.65 23.60
CA GLY A 300 -6.28 4.05 23.43
C GLY A 300 -6.06 4.51 21.99
N TRP A 301 -5.97 3.60 21.00
CA TRP A 301 -5.85 3.93 19.58
C TRP A 301 -6.96 4.83 19.04
N TYR A 302 -8.18 4.77 19.62
CA TYR A 302 -9.29 5.60 19.16
C TYR A 302 -9.08 7.10 19.44
N HIS A 303 -8.31 7.46 20.47
CA HIS A 303 -7.93 8.84 20.75
C HIS A 303 -6.94 9.40 19.73
N ALA A 304 -6.27 8.54 18.97
CA ALA A 304 -5.33 8.92 17.93
C ALA A 304 -5.90 8.72 16.51
N ALA A 305 -7.21 8.49 16.39
CA ALA A 305 -7.85 8.27 15.09
C ALA A 305 -7.79 9.49 14.15
N ASP A 306 -7.63 10.69 14.70
CA ASP A 306 -7.46 11.94 13.96
C ASP A 306 -5.99 12.22 13.53
N VAL A 307 -5.01 11.49 14.09
CA VAL A 307 -3.58 11.70 13.83
C VAL A 307 -3.23 11.65 12.35
N PRO A 308 -3.74 10.71 11.53
CA PRO A 308 -3.46 10.71 10.10
C PRO A 308 -3.87 12.02 9.40
N GLY A 309 -4.91 12.71 9.90
CA GLY A 309 -5.38 13.97 9.34
C GLY A 309 -4.55 15.20 9.73
N ARG A 310 -3.59 15.05 10.65
CA ARG A 310 -2.71 16.15 11.07
C ARG A 310 -1.54 16.38 10.10
N VAL A 311 -1.25 15.39 9.27
CA VAL A 311 -0.17 15.47 8.28
C VAL A 311 -0.74 15.92 6.94
N MET A 312 -0.04 16.87 6.30
CA MET A 312 -0.38 17.29 4.94
C MET A 312 0.00 16.18 3.95
N THR A 313 -1.02 15.53 3.40
CA THR A 313 -0.86 14.49 2.37
C THR A 313 -1.49 14.94 1.06
N VAL A 314 -1.35 14.12 0.02
CA VAL A 314 -2.01 14.34 -1.28
C VAL A 314 -3.48 13.89 -1.30
N SER A 315 -4.12 13.75 -0.14
CA SER A 315 -5.54 13.41 -0.15
C SER A 315 -6.35 14.54 -0.82
N PRO A 316 -7.37 14.20 -1.62
CA PRO A 316 -8.18 15.20 -2.30
C PRO A 316 -8.77 16.23 -1.34
N SER A 317 -9.22 15.81 -0.15
CA SER A 317 -9.75 16.72 0.87
C SER A 317 -8.71 17.68 1.42
N THR A 318 -7.46 17.23 1.61
CA THR A 318 -6.33 18.08 2.01
C THR A 318 -5.97 19.08 0.91
N LEU A 319 -5.84 18.62 -0.34
CA LEU A 319 -5.45 19.49 -1.47
C LEU A 319 -6.50 20.58 -1.72
N ILE A 320 -7.79 20.23 -1.68
CA ILE A 320 -8.89 21.19 -1.82
C ILE A 320 -8.84 22.19 -0.65
N GLY A 321 -8.68 21.70 0.58
CA GLY A 321 -8.58 22.56 1.76
C GLY A 321 -7.42 23.54 1.70
N LEU A 322 -6.24 23.07 1.24
CA LEU A 322 -5.06 23.92 1.07
C LEU A 322 -5.25 24.97 -0.04
N ALA A 323 -5.87 24.60 -1.17
CA ALA A 323 -6.19 25.54 -2.23
C ALA A 323 -7.14 26.65 -1.73
N ILE A 324 -8.22 26.28 -1.04
CA ILE A 324 -9.16 27.24 -0.45
C ILE A 324 -8.46 28.10 0.61
N ARG A 325 -7.63 27.49 1.47
CA ARG A 325 -6.81 28.22 2.47
C ARG A 325 -5.95 29.29 1.82
N SER A 326 -5.26 28.97 0.72
CA SER A 326 -4.41 29.93 0.01
C SER A 326 -5.22 31.11 -0.51
N VAL A 327 -6.40 30.87 -1.09
CA VAL A 327 -7.32 31.91 -1.57
C VAL A 327 -7.81 32.78 -0.40
N LEU A 328 -8.27 32.17 0.69
CA LEU A 328 -8.74 32.89 1.89
C LEU A 328 -7.63 33.76 2.49
N THR A 329 -6.42 33.25 2.56
CA THR A 329 -5.25 34.00 3.05
C THR A 329 -4.95 35.19 2.16
N TRP A 330 -5.03 35.04 0.83
CA TRP A 330 -4.83 36.14 -0.11
C TRP A 330 -5.85 37.26 0.09
N PHE A 331 -7.11 36.92 0.43
CA PHE A 331 -8.14 37.92 0.76
C PHE A 331 -8.14 38.36 2.23
N GLY A 332 -7.11 38.05 3.02
CA GLY A 332 -6.98 38.50 4.42
C GLY A 332 -7.96 37.79 5.40
N ARG A 333 -8.61 36.71 4.97
CA ARG A 333 -9.57 35.92 5.78
C ARG A 333 -8.89 34.87 6.64
N TYR A 334 -7.94 35.24 7.47
CA TYR A 334 -7.08 34.34 8.24
C TYR A 334 -7.84 33.39 9.16
N GLY A 335 -8.89 33.86 9.86
CA GLY A 335 -9.71 33.04 10.73
C GLY A 335 -10.40 31.86 10.00
N ALA A 336 -10.95 32.10 8.81
CA ALA A 336 -11.51 31.05 7.97
C ALA A 336 -10.42 30.14 7.38
N ALA A 337 -9.27 30.69 7.05
CA ALA A 337 -8.13 29.95 6.50
C ALA A 337 -7.57 28.91 7.46
N THR A 338 -7.63 29.15 8.78
CA THR A 338 -7.14 28.18 9.80
C THR A 338 -8.03 26.96 9.93
N SER A 339 -9.34 27.09 9.73
CA SER A 339 -10.32 26.01 9.94
C SER A 339 -10.68 25.22 8.66
N VAL A 340 -10.45 25.82 7.47
CA VAL A 340 -10.99 25.28 6.20
C VAL A 340 -10.50 23.85 5.88
N VAL A 341 -9.24 23.51 6.22
CA VAL A 341 -8.72 22.17 5.98
C VAL A 341 -9.46 21.13 6.83
N GLY A 342 -9.75 21.42 8.08
CA GLY A 342 -10.58 20.55 8.94
C GLY A 342 -12.00 20.39 8.39
N VAL A 343 -12.59 21.45 7.86
CA VAL A 343 -13.92 21.41 7.21
C VAL A 343 -13.88 20.49 5.97
N THR A 344 -12.89 20.64 5.10
CA THR A 344 -12.78 19.77 3.91
C THR A 344 -12.51 18.31 4.28
N HIS A 345 -11.77 18.02 5.36
CA HIS A 345 -11.61 16.67 5.88
C HIS A 345 -12.95 16.08 6.36
N THR A 346 -13.72 16.84 7.12
CA THR A 346 -15.05 16.40 7.58
C THR A 346 -16.00 16.12 6.42
N ILE A 347 -16.02 16.98 5.42
CA ILE A 347 -16.80 16.77 4.19
C ILE A 347 -16.31 15.51 3.46
N GLY A 348 -15.01 15.33 3.32
CA GLY A 348 -14.41 14.14 2.70
C GLY A 348 -14.88 12.85 3.40
N VAL A 349 -14.78 12.79 4.73
CA VAL A 349 -15.25 11.65 5.53
C VAL A 349 -16.75 11.42 5.33
N GLY A 350 -17.56 12.48 5.30
CA GLY A 350 -19.00 12.38 5.02
C GLY A 350 -19.31 11.79 3.64
N ILE A 351 -18.57 12.25 2.60
CA ILE A 351 -18.67 11.68 1.24
C ILE A 351 -18.26 10.21 1.24
N GLY A 352 -17.17 9.85 1.92
CA GLY A 352 -16.73 8.46 2.06
C GLY A 352 -17.78 7.57 2.71
N ALA A 353 -18.38 8.03 3.80
CA ALA A 353 -19.49 7.32 4.47
C ALA A 353 -20.69 7.13 3.55
N ALA A 354 -21.09 8.16 2.80
CA ALA A 354 -22.19 8.07 1.83
C ALA A 354 -21.87 7.06 0.71
N ILE A 355 -20.64 7.05 0.19
CA ILE A 355 -20.19 6.07 -0.81
C ILE A 355 -20.23 4.65 -0.22
N LEU A 356 -19.76 4.46 1.01
CA LEU A 356 -19.78 3.14 1.68
C LEU A 356 -21.21 2.63 1.87
N VAL A 357 -22.14 3.48 2.29
CA VAL A 357 -23.56 3.11 2.40
C VAL A 357 -24.13 2.75 1.02
N TRP A 358 -23.86 3.54 0.01
CA TRP A 358 -24.29 3.24 -1.37
C TRP A 358 -23.72 1.91 -1.87
N LEU A 359 -22.43 1.65 -1.64
CA LEU A 359 -21.78 0.38 -2.00
C LEU A 359 -22.37 -0.79 -1.20
N ALA A 360 -22.68 -0.60 0.10
CA ALA A 360 -23.30 -1.62 0.91
C ALA A 360 -24.68 -2.01 0.37
N VAL A 361 -25.50 -1.05 -0.04
CA VAL A 361 -26.80 -1.34 -0.62
C VAL A 361 -26.67 -1.97 -2.02
N ARG A 362 -25.78 -1.45 -2.88
CA ARG A 362 -25.73 -1.82 -4.29
C ARG A 362 -24.82 -3.01 -4.61
N LYS A 363 -23.76 -3.25 -3.83
CA LYS A 363 -22.73 -4.25 -4.12
C LYS A 363 -22.67 -5.37 -3.10
N LEU A 364 -22.70 -5.05 -1.80
CA LEU A 364 -22.47 -6.02 -0.73
C LEU A 364 -23.35 -7.28 -0.84
N PRO A 365 -24.66 -7.21 -1.10
CA PRO A 365 -25.53 -8.40 -1.10
C PRO A 365 -25.12 -9.48 -2.10
N ARG A 366 -24.56 -9.11 -3.25
CA ARG A 366 -24.27 -10.03 -4.36
C ARG A 366 -22.83 -9.97 -4.87
N ARG A 367 -22.07 -8.93 -4.53
CA ARG A 367 -20.72 -8.67 -5.01
C ARG A 367 -19.84 -8.14 -3.88
N PRO A 368 -19.66 -8.92 -2.78
CA PRO A 368 -18.97 -8.46 -1.56
C PRO A 368 -17.51 -8.07 -1.80
N LEU A 369 -16.79 -8.76 -2.70
CA LEU A 369 -15.42 -8.38 -3.07
C LEU A 369 -15.36 -7.04 -3.81
N ALA A 370 -16.37 -6.72 -4.64
CA ALA A 370 -16.47 -5.41 -5.26
C ALA A 370 -16.81 -4.31 -4.24
N PHE A 371 -17.65 -4.63 -3.22
CA PHE A 371 -17.87 -3.73 -2.10
C PHE A 371 -16.57 -3.42 -1.38
N LEU A 372 -15.76 -4.43 -1.05
CA LEU A 372 -14.48 -4.23 -0.37
C LEU A 372 -13.49 -3.43 -1.21
N ALA A 373 -13.27 -3.81 -2.48
CA ALA A 373 -12.31 -3.12 -3.34
C ALA A 373 -12.64 -1.62 -3.47
N TRP A 374 -13.88 -1.30 -3.81
CA TRP A 374 -14.31 0.10 -3.98
C TRP A 374 -14.49 0.83 -2.66
N GLY A 375 -14.87 0.12 -1.59
CA GLY A 375 -14.96 0.68 -0.25
C GLY A 375 -13.61 1.11 0.30
N PHE A 376 -12.57 0.30 0.11
CA PHE A 376 -11.21 0.69 0.50
C PHE A 376 -10.68 1.88 -0.33
N PHE A 377 -10.98 1.93 -1.63
CA PHE A 377 -10.66 3.14 -2.41
C PHE A 377 -11.43 4.37 -1.90
N ALA A 378 -12.70 4.21 -1.56
CA ALA A 378 -13.47 5.31 -0.98
C ALA A 378 -12.83 5.81 0.32
N VAL A 379 -12.51 4.90 1.26
CA VAL A 379 -11.85 5.27 2.53
C VAL A 379 -10.51 5.96 2.29
N ALA A 380 -9.67 5.42 1.40
CA ALA A 380 -8.35 5.98 1.11
C ALA A 380 -8.43 7.37 0.45
N LEU A 381 -9.34 7.55 -0.53
CA LEU A 381 -9.42 8.78 -1.32
C LEU A 381 -10.22 9.90 -0.65
N THR A 382 -11.17 9.57 0.22
CA THR A 382 -12.00 10.59 0.90
C THR A 382 -11.55 10.87 2.33
N GLY A 383 -10.65 10.05 2.86
CA GLY A 383 -10.05 10.26 4.16
C GLY A 383 -9.17 11.53 4.21
N PRO A 384 -8.83 11.98 5.41
CA PRO A 384 -7.99 13.15 5.62
C PRO A 384 -6.53 12.94 5.19
N ALA A 385 -6.08 11.69 5.11
CA ALA A 385 -4.73 11.32 4.67
C ALA A 385 -4.79 10.29 3.55
N LEU A 386 -3.99 10.51 2.51
CA LEU A 386 -3.75 9.55 1.43
C LEU A 386 -2.24 9.31 1.32
N HIS A 387 -1.83 8.11 1.67
CA HIS A 387 -0.50 7.59 1.38
C HIS A 387 -0.57 6.60 0.21
N SER A 388 0.54 6.43 -0.51
CA SER A 388 0.62 5.54 -1.68
C SER A 388 0.17 4.13 -1.36
N TRP A 389 0.61 3.59 -0.24
CA TRP A 389 0.27 2.23 0.20
C TRP A 389 -1.20 2.03 0.61
N TYR A 390 -1.97 3.09 0.92
CA TYR A 390 -3.41 2.95 1.19
C TYR A 390 -4.20 2.53 -0.04
N VAL A 391 -3.73 2.91 -1.22
CA VAL A 391 -4.35 2.50 -2.48
C VAL A 391 -4.28 0.97 -2.67
N LEU A 392 -3.26 0.30 -2.10
CA LEU A 392 -3.14 -1.17 -2.14
C LEU A 392 -4.29 -1.88 -1.42
N TRP A 393 -4.96 -1.27 -0.45
CA TRP A 393 -6.10 -1.90 0.22
C TRP A 393 -7.22 -2.27 -0.77
N GLY A 394 -7.53 -1.37 -1.70
CA GLY A 394 -8.49 -1.64 -2.77
C GLY A 394 -7.86 -2.34 -3.98
N ALA A 395 -6.64 -1.96 -4.36
CA ALA A 395 -5.97 -2.46 -5.55
C ALA A 395 -5.72 -3.97 -5.49
N LEU A 396 -5.34 -4.53 -4.33
CA LEU A 396 -5.14 -5.96 -4.15
C LEU A 396 -6.42 -6.78 -4.39
N LEU A 397 -7.59 -6.19 -4.15
CA LEU A 397 -8.89 -6.85 -4.38
C LEU A 397 -9.46 -6.57 -5.79
N LEU A 398 -8.92 -5.60 -6.52
CA LEU A 398 -9.41 -5.23 -7.85
C LEU A 398 -9.41 -6.40 -8.86
N PRO A 399 -8.42 -7.31 -8.89
CA PRO A 399 -8.45 -8.50 -9.74
C PRO A 399 -9.63 -9.44 -9.49
N LEU A 400 -10.27 -9.33 -8.33
CA LEU A 400 -11.43 -10.13 -7.91
C LEU A 400 -12.77 -9.47 -8.27
N VAL A 401 -12.73 -8.36 -9.01
CA VAL A 401 -13.92 -7.62 -9.42
C VAL A 401 -14.20 -7.88 -10.89
N ALA A 402 -15.41 -8.30 -11.20
CA ALA A 402 -15.84 -8.53 -12.59
C ALA A 402 -15.64 -7.26 -13.45
N GLY A 403 -15.02 -7.42 -14.62
CA GLY A 403 -14.70 -6.32 -15.52
C GLY A 403 -13.51 -5.45 -15.07
N ALA A 404 -12.67 -5.91 -14.16
CA ALA A 404 -11.49 -5.18 -13.68
C ALA A 404 -10.52 -4.78 -14.80
N SER A 405 -10.48 -5.54 -15.91
CA SER A 405 -9.60 -5.25 -17.04
C SER A 405 -9.79 -3.85 -17.65
N ARG A 406 -11.00 -3.30 -17.58
CA ARG A 406 -11.28 -1.93 -18.06
C ARG A 406 -10.62 -0.83 -17.22
N TYR A 407 -10.31 -1.11 -15.96
CA TYR A 407 -9.65 -0.17 -15.05
C TYR A 407 -8.13 -0.30 -15.08
N LEU A 408 -7.61 -1.29 -15.82
CA LEU A 408 -6.19 -1.63 -15.79
C LEU A 408 -5.29 -0.46 -16.18
N HIS A 409 -5.63 0.29 -17.23
CA HIS A 409 -4.84 1.44 -17.65
C HIS A 409 -4.79 2.51 -16.54
N GLY A 410 -5.95 2.81 -15.93
CA GLY A 410 -5.99 3.75 -14.81
C GLY A 410 -5.17 3.26 -13.61
N ALA A 411 -5.30 1.96 -13.27
CA ALA A 411 -4.55 1.36 -12.16
C ALA A 411 -3.03 1.38 -12.40
N VAL A 412 -2.58 1.16 -13.64
CA VAL A 412 -1.16 1.28 -14.00
C VAL A 412 -0.68 2.72 -13.82
N TRP A 413 -1.41 3.71 -14.34
CA TRP A 413 -1.04 5.12 -14.19
C TRP A 413 -1.05 5.58 -12.74
N VAL A 414 -2.01 5.12 -11.94
CA VAL A 414 -2.04 5.41 -10.49
C VAL A 414 -0.82 4.79 -9.81
N THR A 415 -0.48 3.54 -10.10
CA THR A 415 0.72 2.88 -9.55
C THR A 415 1.99 3.68 -9.89
N VAL A 416 2.16 4.06 -11.16
CA VAL A 416 3.33 4.84 -11.62
C VAL A 416 3.36 6.21 -10.96
N GLY A 417 2.22 6.91 -10.91
CA GLY A 417 2.13 8.23 -10.30
C GLY A 417 2.42 8.24 -8.81
N LEU A 418 1.93 7.23 -8.07
CA LEU A 418 2.19 7.10 -6.64
C LEU A 418 3.65 6.77 -6.34
N LEU A 419 4.25 5.85 -7.10
CA LEU A 419 5.68 5.55 -6.95
C LEU A 419 6.58 6.75 -7.29
N ALA A 420 6.21 7.53 -8.31
CA ALA A 420 6.91 8.76 -8.63
C ALA A 420 6.75 9.79 -7.49
N TYR A 421 5.55 9.92 -6.96
CA TYR A 421 5.28 10.77 -5.80
C TYR A 421 6.14 10.36 -4.59
N ASP A 422 6.20 9.08 -4.25
CA ASP A 422 7.00 8.59 -3.12
C ASP A 422 8.49 8.87 -3.30
N ALA A 423 9.01 8.57 -4.48
CA ALA A 423 10.42 8.82 -4.79
C ALA A 423 10.81 10.32 -4.70
N ILE A 424 9.87 11.22 -5.01
CA ILE A 424 10.08 12.67 -4.96
C ILE A 424 9.88 13.23 -3.55
N ASN A 425 8.76 12.89 -2.92
CA ASN A 425 8.30 13.52 -1.68
C ASN A 425 9.06 13.04 -0.46
N LEU A 426 9.52 11.79 -0.47
CA LEU A 426 10.16 11.15 0.67
C LEU A 426 11.69 11.17 0.63
N SER A 427 12.30 11.91 -0.30
CA SER A 427 13.71 12.24 -0.21
C SER A 427 13.93 13.24 0.92
N TRP A 428 14.57 12.78 1.97
CA TRP A 428 14.64 13.43 3.28
C TRP A 428 15.15 14.85 3.35
N ARG A 429 15.94 15.30 2.40
CA ARG A 429 16.74 16.50 2.64
C ARG A 429 16.63 17.58 1.57
N ASN A 430 16.12 17.25 0.43
CA ASN A 430 16.00 18.23 -0.63
C ASN A 430 14.96 17.84 -1.70
N GLY A 431 13.69 18.05 -1.39
CA GLY A 431 12.58 17.76 -2.29
C GLY A 431 12.69 18.47 -3.65
N VAL A 432 13.34 19.63 -3.71
CA VAL A 432 13.58 20.35 -4.97
C VAL A 432 14.57 19.60 -5.85
N ILE A 433 15.66 19.07 -5.28
CA ILE A 433 16.62 18.24 -6.01
C ILE A 433 15.94 16.96 -6.51
N ALA A 434 15.19 16.28 -5.65
CA ALA A 434 14.47 15.07 -6.04
C ALA A 434 13.47 15.36 -7.15
N LEU A 435 12.74 16.48 -7.09
CA LEU A 435 11.80 16.91 -8.14
C LEU A 435 12.53 17.17 -9.45
N GLY A 436 13.65 17.90 -9.43
CA GLY A 436 14.45 18.17 -10.62
C GLY A 436 15.02 16.89 -11.25
N VAL A 437 15.56 15.99 -10.45
CA VAL A 437 16.07 14.68 -10.90
C VAL A 437 14.93 13.83 -11.45
N ALA A 438 13.77 13.79 -10.79
CA ALA A 438 12.59 13.08 -11.27
C ALA A 438 12.16 13.60 -12.64
N ALA A 439 12.03 14.92 -12.80
CA ALA A 439 11.66 15.54 -14.06
C ALA A 439 12.64 15.17 -15.17
N ALA A 440 13.95 15.21 -14.91
CA ALA A 440 14.98 14.84 -15.87
C ALA A 440 14.91 13.35 -16.27
N VAL A 441 14.76 12.44 -15.30
CA VAL A 441 14.67 11.00 -15.56
C VAL A 441 13.38 10.65 -16.31
N PHE A 442 12.24 11.22 -15.92
CA PHE A 442 10.97 10.99 -16.60
C PHE A 442 10.99 11.57 -18.02
N LEU A 443 11.60 12.74 -18.24
CA LEU A 443 11.78 13.31 -19.56
C LEU A 443 12.66 12.41 -20.43
N ALA A 444 13.79 11.93 -19.92
CA ALA A 444 14.67 10.99 -20.63
C ALA A 444 13.94 9.68 -20.98
N ALA A 445 13.17 9.12 -20.06
CA ALA A 445 12.35 7.94 -20.29
C ALA A 445 11.26 8.19 -21.35
N TYR A 446 10.58 9.34 -21.29
CA TYR A 446 9.59 9.74 -22.29
C TYR A 446 10.21 9.91 -23.68
N LEU A 447 11.33 10.61 -23.79
CA LEU A 447 12.05 10.80 -25.06
C LEU A 447 12.51 9.46 -25.64
N THR A 448 13.03 8.55 -24.81
CA THR A 448 13.42 7.21 -25.24
C THR A 448 12.24 6.40 -25.76
N TRP A 449 11.10 6.46 -25.05
CA TRP A 449 9.86 5.83 -25.48
C TRP A 449 9.34 6.43 -26.78
N TYR A 450 9.32 7.77 -26.88
CA TYR A 450 8.87 8.50 -28.06
C TYR A 450 9.70 8.17 -29.30
N THR A 451 11.04 8.15 -29.17
CA THR A 451 11.94 7.80 -30.26
C THR A 451 11.78 6.34 -30.70
N ARG A 452 11.63 5.40 -29.75
CA ARG A 452 11.34 3.99 -30.07
C ARG A 452 10.01 3.81 -30.77
N ARG A 453 9.00 4.54 -30.41
CA ARG A 453 7.65 4.45 -31.00
C ARG A 453 7.62 5.07 -32.41
N ASN A 454 8.26 6.19 -32.60
CA ASN A 454 8.25 6.93 -33.87
C ASN A 454 9.44 6.57 -34.77
N GLY A 455 10.53 6.03 -34.20
CA GLY A 455 11.70 5.53 -34.90
C GLY A 455 11.64 4.04 -35.26
N SER A 456 10.57 3.33 -34.94
CA SER A 456 10.30 2.00 -35.47
C SER A 456 9.89 2.12 -36.95
N TRP A 457 10.84 2.59 -37.73
CA TRP A 457 10.91 2.40 -39.15
C TRP A 457 10.83 0.88 -39.35
N HIS A 458 9.79 0.38 -39.99
CA HIS A 458 9.69 -1.00 -40.41
C HIS A 458 10.66 -1.18 -41.56
N PRO A 459 11.83 -1.84 -41.42
CA PRO A 459 12.57 -2.27 -42.55
C PRO A 459 11.85 -3.45 -43.17
N GLY A 460 11.31 -3.25 -44.34
CA GLY A 460 10.99 -4.35 -45.24
C GLY A 460 9.57 -4.91 -45.17
N ARG A 461 8.58 -4.16 -45.61
CA ARG A 461 7.63 -4.75 -46.55
C ARG A 461 8.23 -4.66 -47.95
N HIS A 462 9.07 -5.62 -48.33
CA HIS A 462 9.30 -5.88 -49.73
C HIS A 462 7.95 -6.27 -50.33
N ASN A 463 7.41 -5.38 -51.13
CA ASN A 463 6.41 -5.69 -52.14
C ASN A 463 7.02 -6.77 -53.06
N HIS A 464 6.69 -8.01 -52.82
CA HIS A 464 6.74 -8.99 -53.87
C HIS A 464 5.60 -8.63 -54.84
N GLY A 465 5.95 -7.82 -55.84
CA GLY A 465 5.11 -7.59 -56.99
C GLY A 465 4.78 -8.94 -57.65
N HIS A 466 3.51 -9.20 -57.73
CA HIS A 466 3.00 -10.24 -58.63
C HIS A 466 3.42 -9.91 -60.06
N HIS A 467 4.44 -10.57 -60.56
CA HIS A 467 4.60 -10.81 -61.97
C HIS A 467 3.68 -12.00 -62.32
N GLN A 468 2.46 -11.73 -62.72
CA GLN A 468 1.69 -12.64 -63.53
C GLN A 468 2.29 -12.61 -64.95
N GLN A 469 3.06 -13.63 -65.29
CA GLN A 469 3.35 -13.96 -66.68
C GLN A 469 2.14 -14.64 -67.26
N HIS A 470 1.46 -13.94 -68.18
CA HIS A 470 0.63 -14.56 -69.20
C HIS A 470 1.57 -15.37 -70.10
N GLU A 471 1.46 -16.68 -70.10
CA GLU A 471 1.86 -17.50 -71.24
C GLU A 471 0.57 -18.05 -71.88
N GLY A 472 0.42 -17.70 -73.13
CA GLY A 472 -0.69 -18.03 -73.94
C GLY A 472 -0.72 -19.47 -74.39
N GLU A 473 -1.89 -19.95 -74.60
CA GLU A 473 -2.21 -21.13 -75.38
C GLU A 473 -1.77 -20.96 -76.84
N THR A 474 -1.17 -22.01 -77.37
CA THR A 474 -1.37 -22.44 -78.77
C THR A 474 -1.12 -23.93 -78.87
N SER A 475 -2.14 -24.59 -79.45
CA SER A 475 -2.34 -25.92 -80.03
C SER A 475 -2.68 -27.06 -79.11
#